data_dae57215bea0ddc9cf89dc2e6f6aef18
#
_entry.id   dae57215bea0ddc9cf89dc2e6f6aef18
#
_cell.length_a   1.000
_cell.length_b   1.000
_cell.length_c   1.000
_cell.angle_alpha   90.00
_cell.angle_beta   90.00
_cell.angle_gamma   90.00
#
_symmetry.space_group_name_H-M   'P 1'
#
loop_
_entity.id
_entity.type
_entity.pdbx_description
1 polymer ?
#
loop_
_entity_poly.entity_id
_entity_poly.type
_entity_poly.pdbx_seq_one_letter_code
_entity_poly.pdbx_strand_id
1 'polypeptide(L)' 'MYVVKYVENGEEKEAEFEDRDEAFHFQSGLVARRKRNENGRWDVEPMGVWNTKTIR' A
#
# COMPACT_ATOMS: atom_id res chain seq x y z
N MET A 1 14.46 -5.60 2.19
CA MET A 1 13.12 -5.85 1.65
C MET A 1 12.18 -4.78 2.12
N TYR A 2 11.24 -4.41 1.27
CA TYR A 2 10.29 -3.35 1.59
C TYR A 2 8.88 -3.92 1.58
N VAL A 3 8.06 -3.46 2.52
CA VAL A 3 6.69 -3.92 2.65
C VAL A 3 5.77 -2.71 2.49
N VAL A 4 4.80 -2.83 1.60
CA VAL A 4 3.76 -1.82 1.43
C VAL A 4 2.50 -2.35 2.08
N LYS A 5 1.99 -1.62 3.07
CA LYS A 5 0.76 -2.00 3.73
C LYS A 5 -0.38 -1.12 3.24
N TYR A 6 -1.51 -1.73 3.07
CA TYR A 6 -2.68 -0.99 2.59
C TYR A 6 -3.94 -1.70 3.04
N VAL A 7 -5.04 -0.97 2.98
CA VAL A 7 -6.36 -1.50 3.30
C VAL A 7 -7.18 -1.50 2.02
N GLU A 8 -7.75 -2.65 1.70
CA GLU A 8 -8.59 -2.77 0.51
C GLU A 8 -9.94 -3.31 0.92
N ASN A 9 -10.98 -2.51 0.70
CA ASN A 9 -12.35 -2.90 1.06
C ASN A 9 -12.47 -3.31 2.52
N GLY A 10 -11.74 -2.61 3.39
CA GLY A 10 -11.80 -2.88 4.82
C GLY A 10 -10.87 -3.98 5.29
N GLU A 11 -10.11 -4.58 4.40
CA GLU A 11 -9.18 -5.64 4.75
C GLU A 11 -7.75 -5.16 4.66
N GLU A 12 -6.96 -5.43 5.68
CA GLU A 12 -5.56 -5.09 5.67
C GLU A 12 -4.79 -6.09 4.82
N LYS A 13 -3.97 -5.56 3.95
CA LYS A 13 -3.14 -6.37 3.06
C LYS A 13 -1.75 -5.80 3.02
N GLU A 14 -0.80 -6.61 2.54
CA GLU A 14 0.55 -6.13 2.37
C GLU A 14 1.19 -6.81 1.17
N ALA A 15 2.14 -6.10 0.56
CA ALA A 15 2.90 -6.61 -0.56
C ALA A 15 4.36 -6.38 -0.28
N GLU A 16 5.21 -7.33 -0.69
CA GLU A 16 6.64 -7.27 -0.44
C GLU A 16 7.38 -7.01 -1.73
N PHE A 17 8.42 -6.19 -1.62
CA PHE A 17 9.27 -5.85 -2.75
C PHE A 17 10.71 -5.84 -2.30
N GLU A 18 11.61 -6.24 -3.19
CA GLU A 18 13.04 -6.18 -2.89
C GLU A 18 13.58 -4.79 -3.16
N ASP A 19 12.97 -4.07 -4.07
CA ASP A 19 13.43 -2.78 -4.52
C ASP A 19 12.55 -1.68 -3.94
N ARG A 20 13.18 -0.65 -3.39
CA ARG A 20 12.47 0.48 -2.83
C ARG A 20 11.62 1.17 -3.89
N ASP A 21 12.17 1.35 -5.08
CA ASP A 21 11.45 2.04 -6.14
C ASP A 21 10.20 1.28 -6.54
N GLU A 22 10.28 -0.05 -6.56
CA GLU A 22 9.12 -0.86 -6.87
C GLU A 22 8.03 -0.72 -5.80
N ALA A 23 8.45 -0.65 -4.54
CA ALA A 23 7.50 -0.50 -3.45
C ALA A 23 6.76 0.82 -3.57
N PHE A 24 7.48 1.90 -3.80
CA PHE A 24 6.84 3.20 -3.94
C PHE A 24 6.01 3.30 -5.20
N HIS A 25 6.45 2.65 -6.26
CA HIS A 25 5.68 2.62 -7.49
C HIS A 25 4.34 1.91 -7.28
N PHE A 26 4.38 0.81 -6.55
CA PHE A 26 3.16 0.08 -6.23
C PHE A 26 2.20 0.96 -5.41
N GLN A 27 2.73 1.64 -4.40
CA GLN A 27 1.90 2.50 -3.57
C GLN A 27 1.30 3.64 -4.39
N SER A 28 2.09 4.24 -5.26
CA SER A 28 1.59 5.29 -6.14
C SER A 28 0.46 4.78 -7.03
N GLY A 29 0.59 3.56 -7.52
CA GLY A 29 -0.45 2.95 -8.31
C GLY A 29 -1.74 2.74 -7.55
N LEU A 30 -1.63 2.36 -6.29
CA LEU A 30 -2.82 2.22 -5.45
C LEU A 30 -3.54 3.55 -5.32
N VAL A 31 -2.81 4.61 -5.07
CA VAL A 31 -3.40 5.94 -4.91
C VAL A 31 -4.03 6.40 -6.23
N ALA A 32 -3.33 6.14 -7.35
CA ALA A 32 -3.80 6.62 -8.64
C ALA A 32 -5.08 5.92 -9.11
N ARG A 33 -5.26 4.66 -8.68
CA ARG A 33 -6.40 3.86 -9.17
C ARG A 33 -7.51 3.73 -8.16
N ARG A 34 -7.34 4.32 -6.99
CA ARG A 34 -8.38 4.21 -5.96
C ARG A 34 -9.65 4.92 -6.40
N LYS A 35 -10.78 4.42 -5.91
CA LYS A 35 -12.07 5.00 -6.22
C LYS A 35 -12.87 5.16 -4.94
N ARG A 36 -13.78 6.11 -4.95
CA ARG A 36 -14.68 6.29 -3.82
C ARG A 36 -15.88 5.39 -3.95
N ASN A 37 -16.27 4.79 -2.83
CA ASN A 37 -17.47 3.99 -2.79
C ASN A 37 -18.67 4.86 -2.46
N GLU A 38 -19.82 4.24 -2.28
CA GLU A 38 -21.05 4.94 -2.03
C GLU A 38 -21.03 5.74 -0.74
N ASN A 39 -20.21 5.32 0.21
CA ASN A 39 -20.09 5.99 1.49
C ASN A 39 -19.12 7.16 1.47
N GLY A 40 -18.54 7.46 0.32
CA GLY A 40 -17.57 8.53 0.19
C GLY A 40 -16.19 8.14 0.67
N ARG A 41 -15.96 6.87 0.89
CA ARG A 41 -14.65 6.38 1.34
C ARG A 41 -13.89 5.78 0.17
N TRP A 42 -12.57 5.78 0.31
CA TRP A 42 -11.74 5.16 -0.71
C TRP A 42 -11.82 3.64 -0.58
N ASP A 43 -11.83 2.96 -1.73
CA ASP A 43 -11.82 1.51 -1.73
C ASP A 43 -10.46 0.95 -1.32
N VAL A 44 -9.40 1.73 -1.53
CA VAL A 44 -8.05 1.36 -1.15
C VAL A 44 -7.40 2.54 -0.44
N GLU A 45 -6.74 2.26 0.68
CA GLU A 45 -6.03 3.28 1.43
C GLU A 45 -4.63 2.78 1.75
N PRO A 46 -3.59 3.41 1.19
CA PRO A 46 -2.23 2.99 1.52
C PRO A 46 -1.89 3.42 2.94
N MET A 47 -1.25 2.53 3.67
CA MET A 47 -0.84 2.82 5.04
C MET A 47 0.60 3.29 5.11
N GLY A 48 1.44 2.83 4.18
CA GLY A 48 2.83 3.26 4.16
C GLY A 48 3.75 2.19 3.64
N VAL A 49 5.02 2.54 3.58
CA VAL A 49 6.07 1.65 3.13
C VAL A 49 7.07 1.49 4.26
N TRP A 50 7.39 0.26 4.59
CA TRP A 50 8.35 -0.03 5.65
C TRP A 50 9.52 -0.80 5.09
N ASN A 51 10.71 -0.51 5.63
CA ASN A 51 11.91 -1.25 5.28
C ASN A 51 12.16 -2.29 6.36
N THR A 52 11.94 -3.55 6.03
CA THR A 52 12.02 -4.62 7.01
C THR A 52 13.45 -4.96 7.40
N LYS A 53 14.43 -4.45 6.66
CA LYS A 53 15.82 -4.72 7.01
C LYS A 53 16.23 -4.09 8.33
N THR A 54 15.56 -3.04 8.71
CA THR A 54 15.93 -2.31 9.92
C THR A 54 15.29 -2.88 11.17
N ILE A 55 14.47 -3.90 11.01
CA ILE A 55 13.78 -4.54 12.13
C ILE A 55 14.66 -5.67 12.65
N ARG A 56 15.44 -5.42 13.66
CA ARG A 56 16.32 -6.45 14.20
C ARG A 56 16.54 -6.26 15.67
#